data_dfd172b7d21fbf3c50e9b0b1bbc23116
#
_entry.id   dfd172b7d21fbf3c50e9b0b1bbc23116
#
_cell.length_a   1.000
_cell.length_b   1.000
_cell.length_c   1.000
_cell.angle_alpha   90.00
_cell.angle_beta   90.00
_cell.angle_gamma   90.00
#
_symmetry.space_group_name_H-M   'P 1'
#
loop_
_entity.id
_entity.type
_entity.pdbx_description
1 polymer ?
#
loop_
_entity_poly.entity_id
_entity_poly.type
_entity_poly.pdbx_seq_one_letter_code
_entity_poly.pdbx_strand_id
1 'polypeptide(L)'
;FRSRDLGPVKTLLGAQVLVVGTGDLGSSFARLCQTLGARTSGVRRDPAKPAAGIERMYGFEALDTLLPAADVVALTLPQTPGTVRLFDKARLLRMKGDAILLNGGRGSCVDGQALAEVLADGRLWGAGLDVTDPEPLPPEHPLWRQPRALITPHTAGGNHLADTERRIARIALDNLRRYLAGEALRNRVR
;
A
#
# COMPACT_ATOMS: atom_id res chain seq x y z
N PHE A 1 -15.70 25.54 22.09
CA PHE A 1 -15.48 24.65 20.95
C PHE A 1 -16.79 24.57 20.16
N ARG A 2 -16.82 25.10 18.93
CA ARG A 2 -17.91 24.80 18.00
C ARG A 2 -17.59 23.43 17.38
N SER A 3 -18.44 22.43 17.59
CA SER A 3 -18.34 21.18 16.84
C SER A 3 -18.48 21.52 15.34
N ARG A 4 -17.40 21.47 14.58
CA ARG A 4 -17.53 21.46 13.12
C ARG A 4 -18.12 20.11 12.75
N ASP A 5 -19.14 20.13 11.92
CA ASP A 5 -19.56 18.90 11.25
C ASP A 5 -18.42 18.46 10.35
N LEU A 6 -17.64 17.49 10.84
CA LEU A 6 -16.49 16.95 10.12
C LEU A 6 -16.92 15.91 9.08
N GLY A 7 -18.24 15.69 8.94
CA GLY A 7 -18.76 14.62 8.11
C GLY A 7 -18.43 13.23 8.69
N PRO A 8 -18.65 12.17 7.93
CA PRO A 8 -18.39 10.81 8.40
C PRO A 8 -16.90 10.58 8.65
N VAL A 9 -16.57 10.07 9.84
CA VAL A 9 -15.22 9.66 10.22
C VAL A 9 -15.04 8.16 10.04
N LYS A 10 -13.80 7.72 9.83
CA LYS A 10 -13.44 6.31 9.70
C LYS A 10 -12.55 5.87 10.86
N THR A 11 -12.67 4.60 11.24
CA THR A 11 -11.82 3.96 12.24
C THR A 11 -11.23 2.69 11.66
N LEU A 12 -10.05 2.29 12.14
CA LEU A 12 -9.47 0.98 11.83
C LEU A 12 -10.06 -0.13 12.71
N LEU A 13 -10.68 0.20 13.83
CA LEU A 13 -11.32 -0.80 14.69
C LEU A 13 -12.45 -1.52 13.94
N GLY A 14 -12.29 -2.81 13.72
CA GLY A 14 -13.23 -3.65 12.96
C GLY A 14 -13.14 -3.51 11.44
N ALA A 15 -12.33 -2.61 10.90
CA ALA A 15 -12.19 -2.39 9.45
C ALA A 15 -11.57 -3.61 8.75
N GLN A 16 -11.98 -3.86 7.51
CA GLN A 16 -11.40 -4.87 6.62
C GLN A 16 -10.25 -4.22 5.84
N VAL A 17 -9.01 -4.61 6.12
CA VAL A 17 -7.80 -4.11 5.46
C VAL A 17 -7.28 -5.16 4.50
N LEU A 18 -7.24 -4.83 3.22
CA LEU A 18 -6.66 -5.66 2.17
C LEU A 18 -5.27 -5.14 1.81
N VAL A 19 -4.25 -5.95 2.04
CA VAL A 19 -2.85 -5.63 1.71
C VAL A 19 -2.46 -6.36 0.43
N VAL A 20 -2.23 -5.63 -0.64
CA VAL A 20 -1.79 -6.16 -1.94
C VAL A 20 -0.27 -6.03 -2.04
N GLY A 21 0.39 -7.17 -1.88
CA GLY A 21 1.84 -7.26 -1.69
C GLY A 21 2.22 -7.40 -0.22
N THR A 22 2.43 -8.63 0.26
CA THR A 22 2.71 -8.94 1.68
C THR A 22 4.18 -9.25 1.92
N GLY A 23 5.07 -8.39 1.38
CA GLY A 23 6.48 -8.33 1.71
C GLY A 23 6.71 -7.64 3.07
N ASP A 24 7.93 -7.22 3.36
CA ASP A 24 8.28 -6.58 4.65
C ASP A 24 7.41 -5.35 4.95
N LEU A 25 7.20 -4.49 3.94
CA LEU A 25 6.39 -3.28 4.10
C LEU A 25 4.91 -3.63 4.36
N GLY A 26 4.32 -4.48 3.50
CA GLY A 26 2.92 -4.87 3.63
C GLY A 26 2.63 -5.63 4.92
N SER A 27 3.52 -6.55 5.34
CA SER A 27 3.40 -7.28 6.60
C SER A 27 3.50 -6.35 7.81
N SER A 28 4.40 -5.36 7.77
CA SER A 28 4.55 -4.39 8.84
C SER A 28 3.32 -3.49 8.96
N PHE A 29 2.78 -3.02 7.83
CA PHE A 29 1.53 -2.27 7.79
C PHE A 29 0.36 -3.09 8.34
N ALA A 30 0.21 -4.34 7.90
CA ALA A 30 -0.85 -5.23 8.38
C ALA A 30 -0.80 -5.43 9.91
N ARG A 31 0.40 -5.66 10.48
CA ARG A 31 0.56 -5.78 11.94
C ARG A 31 0.10 -4.53 12.68
N LEU A 32 0.44 -3.36 12.18
CA LEU A 32 -0.01 -2.10 12.77
C LEU A 32 -1.53 -1.98 12.71
N CYS A 33 -2.15 -2.32 11.59
CA CYS A 33 -3.60 -2.33 11.45
C CYS A 33 -4.28 -3.31 12.44
N GLN A 34 -3.73 -4.52 12.60
CA GLN A 34 -4.22 -5.48 13.59
C GLN A 34 -4.12 -4.95 15.02
N THR A 35 -3.00 -4.30 15.36
CA THR A 35 -2.82 -3.69 16.70
C THR A 35 -3.90 -2.64 16.97
N LEU A 36 -4.41 -1.99 15.94
CA LEU A 36 -5.50 -1.01 16.00
C LEU A 36 -6.89 -1.66 15.85
N GLY A 37 -6.97 -3.00 15.87
CA GLY A 37 -8.23 -3.74 15.86
C GLY A 37 -8.83 -4.00 14.48
N ALA A 38 -8.07 -3.82 13.39
CA ALA A 38 -8.53 -4.18 12.05
C ALA A 38 -8.40 -5.68 11.78
N ARG A 39 -9.21 -6.18 10.85
CA ARG A 39 -9.06 -7.51 10.25
C ARG A 39 -8.27 -7.39 8.96
N THR A 40 -7.31 -8.28 8.75
CA THR A 40 -6.35 -8.15 7.66
C THR A 40 -6.40 -9.34 6.71
N SER A 41 -6.46 -9.04 5.43
CA SER A 41 -6.30 -10.01 4.35
C SER A 41 -5.14 -9.58 3.46
N GLY A 42 -4.43 -10.55 2.89
CA GLY A 42 -3.29 -10.29 2.02
C GLY A 42 -3.43 -10.93 0.65
N VAL A 43 -2.91 -10.26 -0.37
CA VAL A 43 -2.76 -10.81 -1.73
C VAL A 43 -1.29 -10.85 -2.10
N ARG A 44 -0.82 -11.99 -2.56
CA ARG A 44 0.55 -12.19 -3.05
C ARG A 44 0.62 -13.29 -4.11
N ARG A 45 1.77 -13.40 -4.80
CA ARG A 45 1.99 -14.38 -5.86
C ARG A 45 1.92 -15.83 -5.36
N ASP A 46 2.47 -16.10 -4.19
CA ASP A 46 2.48 -17.43 -3.57
C ASP A 46 1.71 -17.37 -2.24
N PRO A 47 0.40 -17.64 -2.27
CA PRO A 47 -0.46 -17.51 -1.09
C PRO A 47 -0.18 -18.56 -0.02
N ALA A 48 0.57 -19.63 -0.32
CA ALA A 48 0.96 -20.63 0.67
C ALA A 48 2.02 -20.10 1.66
N LYS A 49 2.72 -19.01 1.31
CA LYS A 49 3.69 -18.40 2.22
C LYS A 49 2.97 -17.46 3.19
N PRO A 50 3.04 -17.73 4.51
CA PRO A 50 2.45 -16.84 5.51
C PRO A 50 3.16 -15.48 5.53
N ALA A 51 2.45 -14.47 6.01
CA ALA A 51 3.02 -13.15 6.27
C ALA A 51 2.52 -12.63 7.63
N ALA A 52 3.41 -12.04 8.40
CA ALA A 52 3.07 -11.52 9.72
C ALA A 52 1.99 -10.42 9.61
N GLY A 53 1.00 -10.47 10.49
CA GLY A 53 -0.08 -9.49 10.48
C GLY A 53 -1.14 -9.71 9.38
N ILE A 54 -1.16 -10.88 8.71
CA ILE A 54 -2.17 -11.26 7.73
C ILE A 54 -2.93 -12.46 8.25
N GLU A 55 -4.24 -12.32 8.42
CA GLU A 55 -5.13 -13.40 8.91
C GLU A 55 -5.50 -14.38 7.80
N ARG A 56 -5.71 -13.88 6.58
CA ARG A 56 -6.07 -14.68 5.42
C ARG A 56 -5.25 -14.26 4.21
N MET A 57 -4.60 -15.22 3.57
CA MET A 57 -3.77 -14.99 2.41
C MET A 57 -4.45 -15.53 1.15
N TYR A 58 -4.35 -14.77 0.05
CA TYR A 58 -4.94 -15.07 -1.25
C TYR A 58 -3.93 -14.85 -2.37
N GLY A 59 -4.17 -15.49 -3.52
CA GLY A 59 -3.51 -15.18 -4.78
C GLY A 59 -4.16 -13.99 -5.49
N PHE A 60 -3.53 -13.53 -6.57
CA PHE A 60 -4.04 -12.37 -7.34
C PHE A 60 -5.39 -12.61 -8.02
N GLU A 61 -5.73 -13.86 -8.28
CA GLU A 61 -7.01 -14.27 -8.84
C GLU A 61 -8.21 -13.92 -7.95
N ALA A 62 -7.99 -13.81 -6.64
CA ALA A 62 -9.03 -13.44 -5.68
C ALA A 62 -9.21 -11.91 -5.54
N LEU A 63 -8.31 -11.09 -6.12
CA LEU A 63 -8.29 -9.64 -5.88
C LEU A 63 -9.65 -8.99 -6.15
N ASP A 64 -10.23 -9.27 -7.31
CA ASP A 64 -11.50 -8.65 -7.75
C ASP A 64 -12.70 -9.05 -6.87
N THR A 65 -12.62 -10.20 -6.18
CA THR A 65 -13.65 -10.67 -5.23
C THR A 65 -13.48 -10.02 -3.85
N LEU A 66 -12.24 -9.66 -3.48
CA LEU A 66 -11.94 -9.08 -2.17
C LEU A 66 -12.19 -7.56 -2.10
N LEU A 67 -12.04 -6.85 -3.23
CA LEU A 67 -12.14 -5.39 -3.29
C LEU A 67 -13.46 -4.82 -2.75
N PRO A 68 -14.65 -5.41 -3.04
CA PRO A 68 -15.93 -4.85 -2.58
C PRO A 68 -16.12 -4.89 -1.05
N ALA A 69 -15.38 -5.74 -0.35
CA ALA A 69 -15.47 -5.89 1.10
C ALA A 69 -14.40 -5.08 1.87
N ALA A 70 -13.39 -4.54 1.19
CA ALA A 70 -12.26 -3.87 1.82
C ALA A 70 -12.58 -2.40 2.15
N ASP A 71 -12.44 -2.03 3.43
CA ASP A 71 -12.52 -0.63 3.88
C ASP A 71 -11.23 0.14 3.56
N VAL A 72 -10.09 -0.55 3.59
CA VAL A 72 -8.77 -0.03 3.22
C VAL A 72 -8.09 -1.01 2.29
N VAL A 73 -7.60 -0.53 1.16
CA VAL A 73 -6.74 -1.28 0.23
C VAL A 73 -5.36 -0.65 0.23
N ALA A 74 -4.35 -1.40 0.65
CA ALA A 74 -2.96 -0.93 0.71
C ALA A 74 -2.10 -1.66 -0.31
N LEU A 75 -1.46 -0.91 -1.20
CA LEU A 75 -0.57 -1.40 -2.25
C LEU A 75 0.88 -1.24 -1.80
N THR A 76 1.61 -2.34 -1.74
CA THR A 76 3.04 -2.40 -1.41
C THR A 76 3.80 -3.29 -2.40
N LEU A 77 3.36 -3.26 -3.65
CA LEU A 77 3.88 -4.07 -4.74
C LEU A 77 5.13 -3.44 -5.37
N PRO A 78 6.09 -4.25 -5.83
CA PRO A 78 7.10 -3.80 -6.76
C PRO A 78 6.49 -3.59 -8.15
N GLN A 79 7.16 -2.78 -8.98
CA GLN A 79 6.81 -2.65 -10.39
C GLN A 79 7.27 -3.90 -11.16
N THR A 80 6.34 -4.53 -11.82
CA THR A 80 6.55 -5.66 -12.74
C THR A 80 5.55 -5.55 -13.88
N PRO A 81 5.73 -6.24 -15.01
CA PRO A 81 4.72 -6.25 -16.08
C PRO A 81 3.31 -6.61 -15.60
N GLY A 82 3.19 -7.50 -14.61
CA GLY A 82 1.89 -7.92 -14.04
C GLY A 82 1.31 -6.97 -12.98
N THR A 83 2.05 -5.93 -12.55
CA THR A 83 1.57 -4.97 -11.54
C THR A 83 1.37 -3.57 -12.10
N VAL A 84 1.84 -3.29 -13.32
CA VAL A 84 1.57 -2.02 -14.01
C VAL A 84 0.08 -1.90 -14.31
N ARG A 85 -0.51 -0.77 -13.89
CA ARG A 85 -1.96 -0.50 -13.98
C ARG A 85 -2.84 -1.61 -13.39
N LEU A 86 -2.32 -2.30 -12.38
CA LEU A 86 -3.10 -3.33 -11.68
C LEU A 86 -4.41 -2.76 -11.13
N PHE A 87 -4.39 -1.51 -10.70
CA PHE A 87 -5.58 -0.74 -10.31
C PHE A 87 -5.94 0.25 -11.42
N ASP A 88 -6.56 -0.28 -12.46
CA ASP A 88 -7.23 0.48 -13.51
C ASP A 88 -8.59 1.01 -13.05
N LYS A 89 -9.29 1.75 -13.91
CA LYS A 89 -10.62 2.31 -13.61
C LYS A 89 -11.62 1.23 -13.19
N ALA A 90 -11.60 0.06 -13.84
CA ALA A 90 -12.54 -1.01 -13.56
C ALA A 90 -12.34 -1.55 -12.13
N ARG A 91 -11.09 -1.78 -11.69
CA ARG A 91 -10.78 -2.21 -10.33
C ARG A 91 -11.03 -1.14 -9.29
N LEU A 92 -10.69 0.11 -9.57
CA LEU A 92 -11.01 1.23 -8.69
C LEU A 92 -12.52 1.33 -8.42
N LEU A 93 -13.35 1.12 -9.44
CA LEU A 93 -14.81 1.10 -9.31
C LEU A 93 -15.37 -0.15 -8.59
N ARG A 94 -14.59 -1.25 -8.52
CA ARG A 94 -14.96 -2.43 -7.72
C ARG A 94 -14.70 -2.27 -6.23
N MET A 95 -13.85 -1.33 -5.84
CA MET A 95 -13.63 -1.05 -4.43
C MET A 95 -14.93 -0.61 -3.76
N LYS A 96 -15.04 -0.89 -2.47
CA LYS A 96 -16.17 -0.42 -1.66
C LYS A 96 -16.33 1.09 -1.82
N GLY A 97 -17.56 1.59 -2.01
CA GLY A 97 -17.85 2.98 -2.37
C GLY A 97 -17.41 4.04 -1.36
N ASP A 98 -16.90 3.64 -0.21
CA ASP A 98 -16.34 4.51 0.82
C ASP A 98 -14.96 4.03 1.28
N ALA A 99 -14.27 3.20 0.49
CA ALA A 99 -12.95 2.68 0.80
C ALA A 99 -11.86 3.74 0.70
N ILE A 100 -10.73 3.47 1.36
CA ILE A 100 -9.50 4.23 1.25
C ILE A 100 -8.49 3.40 0.44
N LEU A 101 -7.87 4.02 -0.57
CA LEU A 101 -6.73 3.46 -1.30
C LEU A 101 -5.43 4.05 -0.76
N LEU A 102 -4.46 3.20 -0.41
CA LEU A 102 -3.11 3.60 -0.04
C LEU A 102 -2.10 3.00 -1.02
N ASN A 103 -1.20 3.81 -1.55
CA ASN A 103 -0.10 3.33 -2.39
C ASN A 103 1.25 3.78 -1.83
N GLY A 104 1.96 2.84 -1.19
CA GLY A 104 3.34 2.98 -0.75
C GLY A 104 4.29 2.03 -1.50
N GLY A 105 3.85 1.46 -2.63
CA GLY A 105 4.64 0.55 -3.46
C GLY A 105 5.31 1.24 -4.63
N ARG A 106 4.64 1.28 -5.79
CA ARG A 106 5.07 1.98 -7.00
C ARG A 106 3.89 2.68 -7.65
N GLY A 107 4.11 3.90 -8.15
CA GLY A 107 3.08 4.74 -8.77
C GLY A 107 2.39 4.06 -9.93
N SER A 108 3.16 3.37 -10.76
CA SER A 108 2.68 2.64 -11.94
C SER A 108 1.65 1.53 -11.65
N CYS A 109 1.48 1.12 -10.39
CA CYS A 109 0.46 0.14 -10.02
C CYS A 109 -0.97 0.69 -10.12
N VAL A 110 -1.13 2.00 -10.12
CA VAL A 110 -2.43 2.69 -10.15
C VAL A 110 -2.52 3.57 -11.39
N ASP A 111 -3.62 3.51 -12.11
CA ASP A 111 -3.95 4.51 -13.12
C ASP A 111 -4.33 5.82 -12.42
N GLY A 112 -3.39 6.77 -12.39
CA GLY A 112 -3.56 8.04 -11.66
C GLY A 112 -4.67 8.91 -12.22
N GLN A 113 -4.90 8.90 -13.54
CA GLN A 113 -5.99 9.61 -14.18
C GLN A 113 -7.35 9.03 -13.77
N ALA A 114 -7.49 7.70 -13.85
CA ALA A 114 -8.68 7.00 -13.42
C ALA A 114 -8.98 7.20 -11.93
N LEU A 115 -7.94 7.20 -11.08
CA LEU A 115 -8.10 7.48 -9.65
C LEU A 115 -8.62 8.89 -9.40
N ALA A 116 -8.12 9.90 -10.13
CA ALA A 116 -8.62 11.27 -10.00
C ALA A 116 -10.10 11.39 -10.35
N GLU A 117 -10.55 10.70 -11.41
CA GLU A 117 -11.96 10.65 -11.81
C GLU A 117 -12.83 9.98 -10.73
N VAL A 118 -12.41 8.82 -10.23
CA VAL A 118 -13.14 8.05 -9.21
C VAL A 118 -13.26 8.82 -7.89
N LEU A 119 -12.22 9.61 -7.54
CA LEU A 119 -12.24 10.50 -6.38
C LEU A 119 -13.17 11.70 -6.59
N ALA A 120 -13.16 12.30 -7.80
CA ALA A 120 -14.04 13.40 -8.16
C ALA A 120 -15.52 13.00 -8.10
N ASP A 121 -15.84 11.77 -8.51
CA ASP A 121 -17.18 11.18 -8.45
C ASP A 121 -17.60 10.77 -7.03
N GLY A 122 -16.72 10.95 -6.03
CA GLY A 122 -16.99 10.58 -4.64
C GLY A 122 -17.11 9.07 -4.39
N ARG A 123 -16.62 8.24 -5.31
CA ARG A 123 -16.70 6.76 -5.26
C ARG A 123 -15.76 6.16 -4.21
N LEU A 124 -14.72 6.88 -3.83
CA LEU A 124 -13.82 6.49 -2.74
C LEU A 124 -13.85 7.55 -1.64
N TRP A 125 -13.63 7.13 -0.40
CA TRP A 125 -13.50 8.06 0.71
C TRP A 125 -12.24 8.92 0.57
N GLY A 126 -11.14 8.34 0.07
CA GLY A 126 -9.90 9.05 -0.18
C GLY A 126 -8.79 8.15 -0.68
N ALA A 127 -7.66 8.77 -1.02
CA ALA A 127 -6.43 8.08 -1.39
C ALA A 127 -5.20 8.70 -0.72
N GLY A 128 -4.26 7.86 -0.26
CA GLY A 128 -2.94 8.25 0.20
C GLY A 128 -1.87 7.68 -0.73
N LEU A 129 -1.10 8.55 -1.36
CA LEU A 129 -0.13 8.20 -2.39
C LEU A 129 1.25 8.73 -2.00
N ASP A 130 2.18 7.84 -1.65
CA ASP A 130 3.58 8.22 -1.48
C ASP A 130 4.36 8.13 -2.81
N VAL A 131 3.76 7.49 -3.80
CA VAL A 131 4.32 7.26 -5.14
C VAL A 131 3.29 7.54 -6.21
N THR A 132 3.74 8.10 -7.34
CA THR A 132 2.91 8.47 -8.50
C THR A 132 3.53 7.98 -9.81
N ASP A 133 2.79 8.06 -10.91
CA ASP A 133 3.30 7.78 -12.24
C ASP A 133 2.66 8.77 -13.23
N PRO A 134 3.48 9.68 -13.86
CA PRO A 134 4.92 9.82 -13.65
C PRO A 134 5.30 10.37 -12.26
N GLU A 135 6.59 10.27 -11.92
CA GLU A 135 7.16 10.81 -10.69
C GLU A 135 8.38 11.69 -11.05
N PRO A 136 8.38 13.01 -10.69
CA PRO A 136 7.34 13.71 -9.95
C PRO A 136 6.04 13.86 -10.74
N LEU A 137 4.90 13.95 -10.01
CA LEU A 137 3.59 14.16 -10.62
C LEU A 137 3.51 15.55 -11.25
N PRO A 138 3.15 15.68 -12.56
CA PRO A 138 3.06 16.95 -13.23
C PRO A 138 2.11 17.94 -12.53
N PRO A 139 2.42 19.25 -12.52
CA PRO A 139 1.61 20.26 -11.82
C PRO A 139 0.14 20.33 -12.28
N GLU A 140 -0.12 20.01 -13.54
CA GLU A 140 -1.46 20.01 -14.15
C GLU A 140 -2.26 18.75 -13.87
N HIS A 141 -1.65 17.71 -13.27
CA HIS A 141 -2.31 16.43 -13.07
C HIS A 141 -3.55 16.58 -12.17
N PRO A 142 -4.71 16.00 -12.54
CA PRO A 142 -5.97 16.23 -11.84
C PRO A 142 -5.99 15.72 -10.40
N LEU A 143 -5.10 14.83 -9.99
CA LEU A 143 -4.97 14.40 -8.59
C LEU A 143 -4.64 15.55 -7.64
N TRP A 144 -3.91 16.60 -8.08
CA TRP A 144 -3.64 17.77 -7.25
C TRP A 144 -4.89 18.57 -6.86
N ARG A 145 -5.96 18.42 -7.64
CA ARG A 145 -7.25 19.10 -7.40
C ARG A 145 -8.21 18.25 -6.57
N GLN A 146 -7.82 17.03 -6.20
CA GLN A 146 -8.70 16.15 -5.42
C GLN A 146 -8.51 16.40 -3.91
N PRO A 147 -9.50 16.95 -3.20
CA PRO A 147 -9.37 17.29 -1.78
C PRO A 147 -9.22 16.03 -0.89
N ARG A 148 -9.55 14.87 -1.42
CA ARG A 148 -9.43 13.57 -0.76
C ARG A 148 -8.20 12.77 -1.18
N ALA A 149 -7.28 13.37 -1.95
CA ALA A 149 -5.98 12.79 -2.27
C ALA A 149 -4.90 13.42 -1.38
N LEU A 150 -4.24 12.60 -0.58
CA LEU A 150 -3.02 12.97 0.14
C LEU A 150 -1.83 12.45 -0.66
N ILE A 151 -0.97 13.33 -1.14
CA ILE A 151 0.21 12.98 -1.92
C ILE A 151 1.46 13.40 -1.14
N THR A 152 2.39 12.46 -0.93
CA THR A 152 3.68 12.71 -0.32
C THR A 152 4.80 12.40 -1.33
N PRO A 153 5.97 13.09 -1.24
CA PRO A 153 6.99 13.04 -2.29
C PRO A 153 7.94 11.84 -2.13
N HIS A 154 7.42 10.61 -2.14
CA HIS A 154 8.17 9.36 -2.04
C HIS A 154 9.10 9.32 -0.80
N THR A 155 8.57 9.68 0.35
CA THR A 155 9.34 9.85 1.59
C THR A 155 9.00 8.83 2.67
N ALA A 156 7.98 8.00 2.49
CA ALA A 156 7.56 7.02 3.48
C ALA A 156 8.61 5.92 3.75
N GLY A 157 9.57 5.70 2.85
CA GLY A 157 10.61 4.68 2.97
C GLY A 157 12.05 5.19 2.80
N GLY A 158 12.26 6.50 2.77
CA GLY A 158 13.57 7.10 2.49
C GLY A 158 14.57 7.06 3.66
N ASN A 159 15.83 7.39 3.36
CA ASN A 159 16.93 7.50 4.34
C ASN A 159 16.85 8.76 5.21
N HIS A 160 15.65 9.34 5.34
CA HIS A 160 15.45 10.57 6.11
C HIS A 160 15.46 10.35 7.63
N LEU A 161 15.40 9.08 8.06
CA LEU A 161 15.48 8.69 9.46
C LEU A 161 16.85 8.05 9.74
N ALA A 162 17.59 8.58 10.69
CA ALA A 162 18.88 8.02 11.14
C ALA A 162 18.78 6.54 11.56
N ASP A 163 17.60 6.10 12.01
CA ASP A 163 17.36 4.70 12.33
C ASP A 163 17.33 3.80 11.10
N THR A 164 16.83 4.30 9.96
CA THR A 164 16.84 3.57 8.67
C THR A 164 18.27 3.32 8.20
N GLU A 165 19.14 4.33 8.25
CA GLU A 165 20.57 4.18 7.90
C GLU A 165 21.27 3.16 8.79
N ARG A 166 21.03 3.23 10.11
CA ARG A 166 21.58 2.26 11.05
C ARG A 166 21.12 0.82 10.78
N ARG A 167 19.85 0.64 10.40
CA ARG A 167 19.31 -0.68 10.03
C ARG A 167 19.93 -1.21 8.75
N ILE A 168 20.08 -0.37 7.72
CA ILE A 168 20.74 -0.73 6.45
C ILE A 168 22.19 -1.14 6.73
N ALA A 169 22.95 -0.34 7.47
CA ALA A 169 24.33 -0.65 7.81
C ALA A 169 24.45 -1.98 8.59
N ARG A 170 23.53 -2.24 9.53
CA ARG A 170 23.49 -3.50 10.30
C ARG A 170 23.22 -4.71 9.39
N ILE A 171 22.28 -4.60 8.45
CA ILE A 171 21.97 -5.69 7.50
C ILE A 171 23.16 -5.92 6.58
N ALA A 172 23.79 -4.86 6.08
CA ALA A 172 24.97 -4.97 5.22
C ALA A 172 26.15 -5.66 5.95
N LEU A 173 26.43 -5.26 7.21
CA LEU A 173 27.47 -5.88 8.03
C LEU A 173 27.16 -7.36 8.36
N ASP A 174 25.92 -7.68 8.69
CA ASP A 174 25.50 -9.07 8.94
C ASP A 174 25.68 -9.92 7.67
N ASN A 175 25.27 -9.41 6.52
CA ASN A 175 25.47 -10.11 5.24
C ASN A 175 26.95 -10.27 4.85
N LEU A 176 27.80 -9.30 5.16
CA LEU A 176 29.23 -9.44 4.95
C LEU A 176 29.81 -10.58 5.81
N ARG A 177 29.45 -10.63 7.09
CA ARG A 177 29.87 -11.72 8.01
C ARG A 177 29.40 -13.07 7.49
N ARG A 178 28.14 -13.18 7.08
CA ARG A 178 27.56 -14.40 6.50
C ARG A 178 28.27 -14.83 5.24
N TYR A 179 28.57 -13.88 4.36
CA TYR A 179 29.34 -14.15 3.13
C TYR A 179 30.71 -14.75 3.43
N LEU A 180 31.44 -14.15 4.36
CA LEU A 180 32.75 -14.64 4.79
C LEU A 180 32.69 -16.00 5.48
N ALA A 181 31.57 -16.32 6.13
CA ALA A 181 31.33 -17.62 6.78
C ALA A 181 30.74 -18.70 5.82
N GLY A 182 30.48 -18.35 4.55
CA GLY A 182 29.83 -19.27 3.60
C GLY A 182 28.33 -19.51 3.89
N GLU A 183 27.70 -18.65 4.70
CA GLU A 183 26.28 -18.76 5.08
C GLU A 183 25.35 -18.08 4.05
N ALA A 184 24.07 -18.47 4.06
CA ALA A 184 23.05 -17.82 3.24
C ALA A 184 22.84 -16.36 3.62
N LEU A 185 22.81 -15.46 2.63
CA LEU A 185 22.56 -14.04 2.83
C LEU A 185 21.09 -13.78 3.18
N ARG A 186 20.82 -12.77 4.00
CA ARG A 186 19.48 -12.25 4.28
C ARG A 186 19.03 -11.30 3.19
N ASN A 187 17.71 -11.24 2.97
CA ASN A 187 17.08 -10.31 2.02
C ASN A 187 17.64 -10.41 0.60
N ARG A 188 18.02 -11.62 0.17
CA ARG A 188 18.52 -11.85 -1.18
C ARG A 188 17.41 -11.61 -2.19
N VAL A 189 17.58 -10.66 -3.08
CA VAL A 189 16.71 -10.40 -4.23
C VAL A 189 17.13 -11.32 -5.36
N ARG A 190 16.16 -11.95 -6.03
CA ARG A 190 16.38 -12.79 -7.21
C ARG A 190 16.04 -12.01 -8.47
#